data_a7003178d52ff0bcf77fb6373ebabc1f
#
_entry.id   a7003178d52ff0bcf77fb6373ebabc1f
#
_cell.length_a   1.000
_cell.length_b   1.000
_cell.length_c   1.000
_cell.angle_alpha   90.00
_cell.angle_beta   90.00
_cell.angle_gamma   90.00
#
_symmetry.space_group_name_H-M   'P 1'
#
loop_
_entity.id
_entity.type
_entity.pdbx_description
1 polymer ?
#
loop_
_entity_poly.entity_id
_entity_poly.type
_entity_poly.pdbx_seq_one_letter_code
_entity_poly.pdbx_strand_id
1 'polypeptide(L)'
;MLKAIVFDYNGTLVDDLDLAVESYYRAGAERGYRLSRETVLQHISQPPSAKRGLYFGDVSDAEWAAIIERRKAIYADLARSGFKLFPQTETVLTALSGRYRLGVLSNTFRELFERLFPAHLAALFQASLFFDEVSDPKPSPAPMRAMLRTLGAAAGECGYVGDAIEDVQMARAAGVRSFALPTGACTSRELRDAGADWVGPDLGALLACLLKGNGPEKA
;
A
#
# COMPACT_ATOMS: atom_id res chain seq x y z
N MET A 1 -15.16 -9.51 16.53
CA MET A 1 -15.10 -8.03 16.49
C MET A 1 -13.67 -7.63 16.17
N LEU A 2 -13.45 -6.62 15.29
CA LEU A 2 -12.11 -6.16 14.94
C LEU A 2 -11.44 -5.46 16.14
N LYS A 3 -10.14 -5.70 16.29
CA LYS A 3 -9.26 -5.09 17.30
C LYS A 3 -8.09 -4.32 16.68
N ALA A 4 -7.76 -4.63 15.41
CA ALA A 4 -6.68 -3.99 14.69
C ALA A 4 -7.10 -3.67 13.24
N ILE A 5 -6.56 -2.58 12.71
CA ILE A 5 -6.68 -2.19 11.29
C ILE A 5 -5.28 -1.91 10.77
N VAL A 6 -4.92 -2.57 9.67
CA VAL A 6 -3.65 -2.36 8.98
C VAL A 6 -3.93 -1.70 7.63
N PHE A 7 -3.18 -0.68 7.29
CA PHE A 7 -3.32 0.09 6.06
C PHE A 7 -2.15 -0.17 5.11
N ASP A 8 -2.43 -0.22 3.83
CA ASP A 8 -1.42 0.12 2.84
C ASP A 8 -1.13 1.63 2.88
N TYR A 9 -0.11 2.04 2.16
CA TYR A 9 0.36 3.42 2.14
C TYR A 9 0.03 4.12 0.82
N ASN A 10 0.70 3.74 -0.28
CA ASN A 10 0.52 4.35 -1.59
C ASN A 10 -0.84 3.97 -2.19
N GLY A 11 -1.57 4.91 -2.75
CA GLY A 11 -2.91 4.67 -3.30
C GLY A 11 -4.00 4.47 -2.24
N THR A 12 -3.66 4.36 -0.95
CA THR A 12 -4.60 4.13 0.16
C THR A 12 -4.64 5.31 1.15
N LEU A 13 -3.51 5.68 1.74
CA LEU A 13 -3.37 6.84 2.62
C LEU A 13 -2.85 8.07 1.87
N VAL A 14 -2.12 7.85 0.80
CA VAL A 14 -1.44 8.86 -0.02
C VAL A 14 -1.91 8.78 -1.46
N ASP A 15 -2.30 9.93 -2.00
CA ASP A 15 -2.64 10.14 -3.41
C ASP A 15 -1.36 10.46 -4.20
N ASP A 16 -0.65 9.41 -4.58
CA ASP A 16 0.68 9.53 -5.18
C ASP A 16 0.89 8.68 -6.46
N LEU A 17 -0.18 8.16 -7.03
CA LEU A 17 -0.10 7.27 -8.20
C LEU A 17 0.70 7.91 -9.33
N ASP A 18 0.44 9.19 -9.65
CA ASP A 18 1.15 9.90 -10.70
C ASP A 18 2.64 10.06 -10.39
N LEU A 19 2.99 10.32 -9.12
CA LEU A 19 4.39 10.44 -8.68
C LEU A 19 5.11 9.09 -8.80
N ALA A 20 4.44 8.01 -8.41
CA ALA A 20 4.99 6.67 -8.49
C ALA A 20 5.24 6.27 -9.94
N VAL A 21 4.26 6.47 -10.84
CA VAL A 21 4.38 6.17 -12.28
C VAL A 21 5.50 6.99 -12.89
N GLU A 22 5.51 8.31 -12.68
CA GLU A 22 6.51 9.22 -13.26
C GLU A 22 7.92 8.90 -12.78
N SER A 23 8.09 8.50 -11.51
CA SER A 23 9.41 8.15 -10.98
C SER A 23 10.05 6.94 -11.65
N TYR A 24 9.28 5.88 -11.91
CA TYR A 24 9.78 4.71 -12.65
C TYR A 24 10.03 5.05 -14.12
N TYR A 25 9.11 5.77 -14.76
CA TYR A 25 9.25 6.21 -16.14
C TYR A 25 10.53 6.99 -16.36
N ARG A 26 10.79 8.04 -15.55
CA ARG A 26 12.01 8.85 -15.66
C ARG A 26 13.26 8.07 -15.34
N ALA A 27 13.26 7.27 -14.28
CA ALA A 27 14.44 6.48 -13.91
C ALA A 27 14.84 5.50 -15.03
N GLY A 28 13.86 4.88 -15.70
CA GLY A 28 14.10 4.03 -16.86
C GLY A 28 14.62 4.83 -18.06
N ALA A 29 13.98 5.96 -18.39
CA ALA A 29 14.36 6.79 -19.55
C ALA A 29 15.78 7.33 -19.43
N GLU A 30 16.21 7.79 -18.24
CA GLU A 30 17.58 8.30 -17.98
C GLU A 30 18.66 7.21 -18.20
N ARG A 31 18.28 5.95 -18.12
CA ARG A 31 19.16 4.79 -18.33
C ARG A 31 18.97 4.12 -19.70
N GLY A 32 18.19 4.74 -20.59
CA GLY A 32 17.98 4.26 -21.95
C GLY A 32 16.90 3.19 -22.11
N TYR A 33 16.15 2.85 -21.05
CA TYR A 33 15.05 1.90 -21.16
C TYR A 33 13.81 2.56 -21.78
N ARG A 34 13.14 1.84 -22.67
CA ARG A 34 11.91 2.30 -23.32
C ARG A 34 10.68 1.82 -22.55
N LEU A 35 10.34 2.53 -21.47
CA LEU A 35 9.09 2.32 -20.73
C LEU A 35 8.00 3.25 -21.24
N SER A 36 6.75 2.77 -21.29
CA SER A 36 5.59 3.65 -21.38
C SER A 36 4.99 3.87 -20.00
N ARG A 37 4.32 5.03 -19.79
CA ARG A 37 3.58 5.24 -18.54
C ARG A 37 2.47 4.22 -18.34
N GLU A 38 1.85 3.75 -19.42
CA GLU A 38 0.85 2.70 -19.40
C GLU A 38 1.41 1.37 -18.86
N THR A 39 2.57 0.94 -19.35
CA THR A 39 3.25 -0.26 -18.84
C THR A 39 3.61 -0.13 -17.36
N VAL A 40 4.06 1.05 -16.93
CA VAL A 40 4.36 1.29 -15.52
C VAL A 40 3.09 1.22 -14.68
N LEU A 41 2.02 1.89 -15.11
CA LEU A 41 0.72 1.92 -14.41
C LEU A 41 0.13 0.51 -14.24
N GLN A 42 0.20 -0.32 -15.29
CA GLN A 42 -0.35 -1.68 -15.28
C GLN A 42 0.25 -2.57 -14.17
N HIS A 43 1.48 -2.30 -13.75
CA HIS A 43 2.19 -3.13 -12.76
C HIS A 43 2.64 -2.33 -11.52
N ILE A 44 2.06 -1.14 -11.29
CA ILE A 44 2.55 -0.23 -10.24
C ILE A 44 2.35 -0.79 -8.82
N SER A 45 1.33 -1.62 -8.59
CA SER A 45 1.03 -2.27 -7.32
C SER A 45 1.97 -3.44 -6.99
N GLN A 46 2.61 -4.03 -8.01
CA GLN A 46 3.54 -5.14 -7.82
C GLN A 46 4.73 -4.74 -6.93
N PRO A 47 5.35 -5.69 -6.19
CA PRO A 47 6.54 -5.38 -5.41
C PRO A 47 7.72 -4.98 -6.30
N PRO A 48 8.67 -4.18 -5.80
CA PRO A 48 9.85 -3.76 -6.57
C PRO A 48 10.61 -4.93 -7.22
N SER A 49 10.70 -6.08 -6.54
CA SER A 49 11.34 -7.28 -7.08
C SER A 49 10.68 -7.81 -8.36
N ALA A 50 9.35 -7.79 -8.44
CA ALA A 50 8.62 -8.19 -9.65
C ALA A 50 8.74 -7.14 -10.76
N LYS A 51 8.70 -5.85 -10.41
CA LYS A 51 8.87 -4.73 -11.35
C LYS A 51 10.21 -4.77 -12.11
N ARG A 52 11.28 -5.33 -11.50
CA ARG A 52 12.57 -5.51 -12.17
C ARG A 52 12.40 -6.21 -13.53
N GLY A 53 11.82 -7.40 -13.51
CA GLY A 53 11.61 -8.15 -14.75
C GLY A 53 10.57 -7.54 -15.69
N LEU A 54 9.47 -7.01 -15.11
CA LEU A 54 8.34 -6.44 -15.87
C LEU A 54 8.71 -5.15 -16.61
N TYR A 55 9.56 -4.31 -16.02
CA TYR A 55 9.91 -3.00 -16.57
C TYR A 55 11.24 -3.01 -17.33
N PHE A 56 12.21 -3.80 -16.87
CA PHE A 56 13.59 -3.69 -17.33
C PHE A 56 14.17 -4.98 -17.91
N GLY A 57 13.43 -6.10 -17.77
CA GLY A 57 13.90 -7.41 -18.24
C GLY A 57 15.02 -7.99 -17.37
N ASP A 58 15.95 -8.69 -17.98
CA ASP A 58 17.08 -9.32 -17.29
C ASP A 58 18.22 -8.30 -17.11
N VAL A 59 18.10 -7.48 -16.07
CA VAL A 59 19.14 -6.52 -15.67
C VAL A 59 19.97 -7.05 -14.51
N SER A 60 21.25 -6.67 -14.44
CA SER A 60 22.14 -7.04 -13.34
C SER A 60 21.66 -6.46 -12.00
N ASP A 61 22.09 -7.04 -10.86
CA ASP A 61 21.78 -6.52 -9.54
C ASP A 61 22.29 -5.09 -9.35
N ALA A 62 23.49 -4.77 -9.87
CA ALA A 62 24.05 -3.43 -9.80
C ALA A 62 23.23 -2.41 -10.61
N GLU A 63 22.75 -2.80 -11.79
CA GLU A 63 21.90 -1.95 -12.63
C GLU A 63 20.54 -1.73 -11.96
N TRP A 64 19.92 -2.80 -11.43
CA TRP A 64 18.68 -2.71 -10.69
C TRP A 64 18.79 -1.79 -9.46
N ALA A 65 19.85 -1.95 -8.66
CA ALA A 65 20.10 -1.09 -7.50
C ALA A 65 20.21 0.39 -7.90
N ALA A 66 20.94 0.67 -8.99
CA ALA A 66 21.08 2.04 -9.49
C ALA A 66 19.75 2.63 -10.01
N ILE A 67 18.89 1.82 -10.66
CA ILE A 67 17.56 2.23 -11.09
C ILE A 67 16.70 2.59 -9.86
N ILE A 68 16.69 1.73 -8.83
CA ILE A 68 15.89 1.96 -7.62
C ILE A 68 16.34 3.20 -6.86
N GLU A 69 17.64 3.40 -6.67
CA GLU A 69 18.16 4.61 -6.02
C GLU A 69 17.77 5.86 -6.81
N ARG A 70 17.92 5.84 -8.14
CA ARG A 70 17.52 6.96 -8.98
C ARG A 70 16.01 7.21 -8.91
N ARG A 71 15.19 6.14 -8.96
CA ARG A 71 13.74 6.22 -8.81
C ARG A 71 13.34 6.85 -7.48
N LYS A 72 13.96 6.45 -6.36
CA LYS A 72 13.70 7.03 -5.03
C LYS A 72 14.01 8.53 -5.02
N ALA A 73 15.14 8.94 -5.58
CA ALA A 73 15.50 10.35 -5.68
C ALA A 73 14.49 11.16 -6.50
N ILE A 74 14.09 10.66 -7.68
CA ILE A 74 13.07 11.31 -8.53
C ILE A 74 11.73 11.41 -7.79
N TYR A 75 11.29 10.32 -7.16
CA TYR A 75 10.03 10.32 -6.40
C TYR A 75 10.06 11.36 -5.27
N ALA A 76 11.15 11.43 -4.51
CA ALA A 76 11.31 12.40 -3.44
C ALA A 76 11.34 13.86 -3.95
N ASP A 77 11.92 14.11 -5.12
CA ASP A 77 11.91 15.44 -5.74
C ASP A 77 10.50 15.82 -6.22
N LEU A 78 9.79 14.91 -6.88
CA LEU A 78 8.40 15.11 -7.29
C LEU A 78 7.48 15.35 -6.08
N ALA A 79 7.72 14.63 -5.00
CA ALA A 79 6.93 14.74 -3.77
C ALA A 79 7.04 16.11 -3.08
N ARG A 80 8.10 16.88 -3.30
CA ARG A 80 8.24 18.24 -2.71
C ARG A 80 7.08 19.17 -3.03
N SER A 81 6.47 19.02 -4.20
CA SER A 81 5.35 19.86 -4.65
C SER A 81 4.08 19.09 -4.95
N GLY A 82 4.17 17.78 -5.09
CA GLY A 82 3.07 16.91 -5.52
C GLY A 82 2.57 15.91 -4.48
N PHE A 83 3.25 15.78 -3.32
CA PHE A 83 2.79 14.84 -2.28
C PHE A 83 1.47 15.29 -1.65
N LYS A 84 0.51 14.38 -1.63
CA LYS A 84 -0.82 14.63 -1.04
C LYS A 84 -1.27 13.41 -0.26
N LEU A 85 -1.86 13.66 0.90
CA LEU A 85 -2.71 12.66 1.55
C LEU A 85 -4.09 12.66 0.87
N PHE A 86 -4.76 11.51 0.87
CA PHE A 86 -6.20 11.54 0.56
C PHE A 86 -6.94 12.42 1.59
N PRO A 87 -8.01 13.14 1.19
CA PRO A 87 -8.63 14.17 2.03
C PRO A 87 -9.05 13.71 3.43
N GLN A 88 -9.43 12.43 3.56
CA GLN A 88 -9.94 11.88 4.83
C GLN A 88 -8.86 11.16 5.65
N THR A 89 -7.61 11.05 5.18
CA THR A 89 -6.56 10.24 5.84
C THR A 89 -6.37 10.62 7.31
N GLU A 90 -6.17 11.88 7.60
CA GLU A 90 -5.96 12.35 8.98
C GLU A 90 -7.17 12.08 9.87
N THR A 91 -8.38 12.43 9.39
CA THR A 91 -9.63 12.21 10.12
C THR A 91 -9.84 10.73 10.44
N VAL A 92 -9.59 9.86 9.46
CA VAL A 92 -9.80 8.41 9.59
C VAL A 92 -8.79 7.80 10.56
N LEU A 93 -7.51 8.10 10.42
CA LEU A 93 -6.47 7.57 11.30
C LEU A 93 -6.69 8.03 12.75
N THR A 94 -7.00 9.31 12.97
CA THR A 94 -7.30 9.86 14.28
C THR A 94 -8.52 9.20 14.91
N ALA A 95 -9.61 9.05 14.17
CA ALA A 95 -10.85 8.44 14.70
C ALA A 95 -10.68 6.95 15.01
N LEU A 96 -9.89 6.22 14.21
CA LEU A 96 -9.68 4.79 14.40
C LEU A 96 -8.64 4.47 15.47
N SER A 97 -7.62 5.31 15.69
CA SER A 97 -6.57 5.09 16.69
C SER A 97 -7.11 5.00 18.13
N GLY A 98 -8.24 5.63 18.43
CA GLY A 98 -8.92 5.52 19.72
C GLY A 98 -9.70 4.20 19.94
N ARG A 99 -9.86 3.37 18.89
CA ARG A 99 -10.70 2.16 18.91
C ARG A 99 -9.98 0.90 18.50
N TYR A 100 -8.96 1.02 17.65
CA TYR A 100 -8.22 -0.08 17.05
C TYR A 100 -6.71 0.12 17.20
N ARG A 101 -5.96 -0.96 17.29
CA ARG A 101 -4.52 -0.92 17.07
C ARG A 101 -4.29 -0.71 15.58
N LEU A 102 -3.52 0.33 15.24
CA LEU A 102 -3.25 0.65 13.85
C LEU A 102 -1.87 0.14 13.43
N GLY A 103 -1.78 -0.34 12.19
CA GLY A 103 -0.53 -0.70 11.55
C GLY A 103 -0.46 -0.16 10.12
N VAL A 104 0.75 -0.03 9.59
CA VAL A 104 1.00 0.23 8.16
C VAL A 104 1.88 -0.87 7.59
N LEU A 105 1.47 -1.43 6.45
CA LEU A 105 2.17 -2.51 5.74
C LEU A 105 2.15 -2.23 4.25
N SER A 106 3.30 -1.89 3.66
CA SER A 106 3.39 -1.45 2.27
C SER A 106 4.57 -2.04 1.51
N ASN A 107 4.42 -2.16 0.18
CA ASN A 107 5.52 -2.47 -0.74
C ASN A 107 6.39 -1.24 -1.09
N THR A 108 6.24 -0.13 -0.37
CA THR A 108 7.15 1.02 -0.45
C THR A 108 8.39 0.81 0.43
N PHE A 109 9.39 1.68 0.29
CA PHE A 109 10.58 1.69 1.12
C PHE A 109 10.35 2.51 2.39
N ARG A 110 10.88 2.05 3.54
CA ARG A 110 10.77 2.76 4.84
C ARG A 110 11.26 4.20 4.74
N GLU A 111 12.40 4.42 4.10
CA GLU A 111 12.98 5.75 3.93
C GLU A 111 12.00 6.76 3.31
N LEU A 112 11.22 6.35 2.30
CA LEU A 112 10.25 7.23 1.65
C LEU A 112 9.06 7.53 2.58
N PHE A 113 8.60 6.56 3.33
CA PHE A 113 7.53 6.76 4.32
C PHE A 113 8.00 7.75 5.41
N GLU A 114 9.14 7.52 6.04
CA GLU A 114 9.65 8.37 7.13
C GLU A 114 9.95 9.80 6.68
N ARG A 115 10.37 9.97 5.43
CA ARG A 115 10.69 11.29 4.87
C ARG A 115 9.45 12.09 4.49
N LEU A 116 8.36 11.45 4.09
CA LEU A 116 7.24 12.13 3.43
C LEU A 116 5.94 12.10 4.25
N PHE A 117 5.71 11.04 5.01
CA PHE A 117 4.47 10.92 5.77
C PHE A 117 4.52 11.79 7.03
N PRO A 118 3.44 12.53 7.38
CA PRO A 118 3.44 13.41 8.54
C PRO A 118 3.72 12.66 9.84
N ALA A 119 4.73 13.10 10.60
CA ALA A 119 5.21 12.42 11.80
C ALA A 119 4.12 12.22 12.87
N HIS A 120 3.20 13.19 13.01
CA HIS A 120 2.09 13.08 13.95
C HIS A 120 1.09 11.98 13.59
N LEU A 121 0.90 11.70 12.29
CA LEU A 121 0.08 10.58 11.82
C LEU A 121 0.85 9.26 11.91
N ALA A 122 2.14 9.26 11.60
CA ALA A 122 3.00 8.09 11.75
C ALA A 122 3.01 7.56 13.20
N ALA A 123 2.97 8.46 14.18
CA ALA A 123 2.91 8.12 15.60
C ALA A 123 1.61 7.40 16.04
N LEU A 124 0.57 7.38 15.21
CA LEU A 124 -0.66 6.63 15.48
C LEU A 124 -0.52 5.12 15.19
N PHE A 125 0.48 4.72 14.44
CA PHE A 125 0.72 3.31 14.14
C PHE A 125 1.55 2.63 15.24
N GLN A 126 1.05 1.53 15.80
CA GLN A 126 1.76 0.68 16.75
C GLN A 126 2.73 -0.28 16.07
N ALA A 127 2.56 -0.52 14.78
CA ALA A 127 3.43 -1.36 13.98
C ALA A 127 3.55 -0.85 12.56
N SER A 128 4.74 -0.97 11.98
CA SER A 128 4.98 -0.64 10.57
C SER A 128 5.89 -1.69 9.93
N LEU A 129 5.65 -2.02 8.66
CA LEU A 129 6.45 -2.98 7.92
C LEU A 129 6.50 -2.59 6.43
N PHE A 130 7.70 -2.52 5.88
CA PHE A 130 7.94 -2.03 4.52
C PHE A 130 8.68 -3.06 3.66
N PHE A 131 8.74 -2.82 2.35
CA PHE A 131 9.33 -3.72 1.37
C PHE A 131 10.77 -4.14 1.73
N ASP A 132 11.60 -3.21 2.16
CA ASP A 132 13.01 -3.42 2.49
C ASP A 132 13.23 -4.16 3.82
N GLU A 133 12.17 -4.49 4.54
CA GLU A 133 12.21 -5.21 5.83
C GLU A 133 11.64 -6.62 5.74
N VAL A 134 11.17 -7.04 4.56
CA VAL A 134 10.55 -8.35 4.35
C VAL A 134 11.26 -9.13 3.25
N SER A 135 11.45 -10.43 3.46
CA SER A 135 11.97 -11.31 2.42
C SER A 135 10.94 -11.66 1.35
N ASP A 136 9.67 -11.60 1.71
CA ASP A 136 8.55 -12.09 0.89
C ASP A 136 7.40 -11.08 0.94
N PRO A 137 7.44 -10.04 0.07
CA PRO A 137 6.49 -8.92 0.09
C PRO A 137 5.09 -9.32 -0.40
N LYS A 138 4.12 -8.39 -0.29
CA LYS A 138 2.77 -8.57 -0.88
C LYS A 138 2.88 -9.00 -2.34
N PRO A 139 2.12 -10.00 -2.79
CA PRO A 139 0.90 -10.59 -2.17
C PRO A 139 1.14 -11.74 -1.18
N SER A 140 2.39 -12.05 -0.78
CA SER A 140 2.63 -13.06 0.24
C SER A 140 1.90 -12.75 1.54
N PRO A 141 1.32 -13.75 2.24
CA PRO A 141 0.72 -13.54 3.56
C PRO A 141 1.74 -13.36 4.69
N ALA A 142 3.03 -13.60 4.42
CA ALA A 142 4.09 -13.59 5.45
C ALA A 142 4.18 -12.26 6.21
N PRO A 143 4.24 -11.08 5.53
CA PRO A 143 4.31 -9.80 6.22
C PRO A 143 3.04 -9.50 7.03
N MET A 144 1.85 -9.88 6.52
CA MET A 144 0.61 -9.68 7.29
C MET A 144 0.59 -10.55 8.56
N ARG A 145 1.08 -11.79 8.49
CA ARG A 145 1.21 -12.66 9.67
C ARG A 145 2.22 -12.11 10.68
N ALA A 146 3.30 -11.48 10.23
CA ALA A 146 4.24 -10.78 11.11
C ALA A 146 3.56 -9.58 11.78
N MET A 147 2.82 -8.77 11.03
CA MET A 147 2.05 -7.65 11.53
C MET A 147 1.04 -8.06 12.61
N LEU A 148 0.31 -9.18 12.40
CA LEU A 148 -0.63 -9.72 13.39
C LEU A 148 0.06 -10.05 14.72
N ARG A 149 1.25 -10.67 14.67
CA ARG A 149 2.03 -10.97 15.88
C ARG A 149 2.43 -9.70 16.61
N THR A 150 2.96 -8.70 15.91
CA THR A 150 3.36 -7.42 16.51
C THR A 150 2.18 -6.68 17.13
N LEU A 151 1.04 -6.66 16.44
CA LEU A 151 -0.19 -6.03 16.94
C LEU A 151 -0.91 -6.88 18.02
N GLY A 152 -0.51 -8.13 18.26
CA GLY A 152 -1.18 -9.02 19.21
C GLY A 152 -2.65 -9.26 18.84
N ALA A 153 -2.96 -9.43 17.55
CA ALA A 153 -4.32 -9.66 17.03
C ALA A 153 -4.41 -11.00 16.31
N ALA A 154 -5.52 -11.69 16.48
CA ALA A 154 -5.84 -12.84 15.63
C ALA A 154 -6.28 -12.39 14.23
N ALA A 155 -6.10 -13.22 13.20
CA ALA A 155 -6.46 -12.89 11.83
C ALA A 155 -7.92 -12.42 11.69
N GLY A 156 -8.88 -13.14 12.31
CA GLY A 156 -10.30 -12.76 12.32
C GLY A 156 -10.64 -11.49 13.11
N GLU A 157 -9.67 -10.95 13.86
CA GLU A 157 -9.81 -9.70 14.64
C GLU A 157 -9.11 -8.52 13.96
N CYS A 158 -8.58 -8.70 12.76
CA CYS A 158 -7.86 -7.68 12.01
C CYS A 158 -8.53 -7.40 10.67
N GLY A 159 -8.53 -6.13 10.28
CA GLY A 159 -8.86 -5.67 8.94
C GLY A 159 -7.61 -5.15 8.23
N TYR A 160 -7.51 -5.39 6.92
CA TYR A 160 -6.52 -4.78 6.07
C TYR A 160 -7.18 -3.86 5.05
N VAL A 161 -6.68 -2.65 4.91
CA VAL A 161 -7.18 -1.62 4.00
C VAL A 161 -6.16 -1.39 2.90
N GLY A 162 -6.56 -1.51 1.63
CA GLY A 162 -5.66 -1.32 0.49
C GLY A 162 -6.42 -0.99 -0.79
N ASP A 163 -5.68 -0.70 -1.86
CA ASP A 163 -6.22 -0.27 -3.17
C ASP A 163 -5.88 -1.24 -4.31
N ALA A 164 -5.11 -2.30 -4.02
CA ALA A 164 -4.55 -3.20 -5.01
C ALA A 164 -5.05 -4.64 -4.88
N ILE A 165 -4.98 -5.39 -5.98
CA ILE A 165 -5.28 -6.83 -6.01
C ILE A 165 -4.36 -7.59 -5.05
N GLU A 166 -3.09 -7.21 -4.96
CA GLU A 166 -2.09 -7.81 -4.07
C GLU A 166 -2.44 -7.67 -2.59
N ASP A 167 -3.11 -6.59 -2.21
CA ASP A 167 -3.62 -6.34 -0.86
C ASP A 167 -4.71 -7.33 -0.50
N VAL A 168 -5.68 -7.49 -1.42
CA VAL A 168 -6.78 -8.43 -1.26
C VAL A 168 -6.27 -9.87 -1.18
N GLN A 169 -5.34 -10.25 -2.06
CA GLN A 169 -4.75 -11.58 -2.09
C GLN A 169 -3.98 -11.89 -0.80
N MET A 170 -3.14 -10.96 -0.33
CA MET A 170 -2.40 -11.09 0.92
C MET A 170 -3.33 -11.23 2.11
N ALA A 171 -4.31 -10.32 2.26
CA ALA A 171 -5.26 -10.34 3.36
C ALA A 171 -6.02 -11.66 3.40
N ARG A 172 -6.55 -12.13 2.27
CA ARG A 172 -7.26 -13.40 2.13
C ARG A 172 -6.40 -14.59 2.51
N ALA A 173 -5.15 -14.65 2.01
CA ALA A 173 -4.20 -15.72 2.30
C ALA A 173 -3.75 -15.72 3.78
N ALA A 174 -3.82 -14.58 4.46
CA ALA A 174 -3.57 -14.45 5.89
C ALA A 174 -4.82 -14.70 6.76
N GLY A 175 -6.01 -14.85 6.17
CA GLY A 175 -7.27 -15.00 6.89
C GLY A 175 -7.78 -13.69 7.51
N VAL A 176 -7.27 -12.54 7.04
CA VAL A 176 -7.63 -11.19 7.47
C VAL A 176 -8.74 -10.65 6.57
N ARG A 177 -9.66 -9.87 7.13
CA ARG A 177 -10.70 -9.21 6.35
C ARG A 177 -10.12 -8.08 5.52
N SER A 178 -10.44 -8.06 4.22
CA SER A 178 -9.99 -7.04 3.27
C SER A 178 -11.03 -5.95 3.06
N PHE A 179 -10.60 -4.70 3.18
CA PHE A 179 -11.35 -3.49 2.85
C PHE A 179 -10.63 -2.81 1.69
N ALA A 180 -11.23 -2.82 0.51
CA ALA A 180 -10.59 -2.33 -0.69
C ALA A 180 -11.17 -0.98 -1.13
N LEU A 181 -10.27 -0.08 -1.56
CA LEU A 181 -10.59 1.27 -2.03
C LEU A 181 -10.08 1.41 -3.47
N PRO A 182 -10.91 1.80 -4.46
CA PRO A 182 -10.47 1.99 -5.84
C PRO A 182 -9.80 3.37 -6.02
N THR A 183 -8.85 3.68 -5.14
CA THR A 183 -8.16 4.98 -5.08
C THR A 183 -6.77 4.94 -5.70
N GLY A 184 -6.26 3.74 -5.99
CA GLY A 184 -5.02 3.49 -6.72
C GLY A 184 -5.24 3.08 -8.17
N ALA A 185 -4.48 2.10 -8.63
CA ALA A 185 -4.52 1.65 -10.03
C ALA A 185 -5.67 0.69 -10.37
N CYS A 186 -6.32 0.08 -9.35
CA CYS A 186 -7.35 -0.93 -9.55
C CYS A 186 -8.76 -0.33 -9.50
N THR A 187 -9.64 -0.85 -10.37
CA THR A 187 -11.06 -0.50 -10.37
C THR A 187 -11.82 -1.26 -9.27
N SER A 188 -12.98 -0.73 -8.87
CA SER A 188 -13.89 -1.42 -7.94
C SER A 188 -14.28 -2.83 -8.40
N ARG A 189 -14.35 -3.06 -9.72
CA ARG A 189 -14.67 -4.37 -10.29
C ARG A 189 -13.52 -5.35 -10.06
N GLU A 190 -12.30 -4.97 -10.41
CA GLU A 190 -11.10 -5.81 -10.23
C GLU A 190 -10.89 -6.19 -8.76
N LEU A 191 -11.11 -5.24 -7.84
CA LEU A 191 -11.01 -5.51 -6.41
C LEU A 191 -12.07 -6.50 -5.91
N ARG A 192 -13.32 -6.40 -6.41
CA ARG A 192 -14.38 -7.41 -6.12
C ARG A 192 -14.04 -8.77 -6.71
N ASP A 193 -13.59 -8.79 -7.97
CA ASP A 193 -13.22 -10.03 -8.67
C ASP A 193 -12.01 -10.72 -7.99
N ALA A 194 -11.12 -9.97 -7.36
CA ALA A 194 -10.04 -10.48 -6.51
C ALA A 194 -10.54 -11.08 -5.17
N GLY A 195 -11.79 -10.85 -4.80
CA GLY A 195 -12.42 -11.38 -3.61
C GLY A 195 -12.29 -10.50 -2.36
N ALA A 196 -12.28 -9.17 -2.54
CA ALA A 196 -12.34 -8.24 -1.40
C ALA A 196 -13.64 -8.44 -0.60
N ASP A 197 -13.52 -8.51 0.74
CA ASP A 197 -14.67 -8.67 1.62
C ASP A 197 -15.56 -7.41 1.63
N TRP A 198 -14.98 -6.25 1.38
CA TRP A 198 -15.69 -4.99 1.24
C TRP A 198 -14.97 -4.08 0.22
N VAL A 199 -15.75 -3.38 -0.59
CA VAL A 199 -15.24 -2.36 -1.53
C VAL A 199 -16.07 -1.09 -1.35
N GLY A 200 -15.40 0.00 -1.00
CA GLY A 200 -16.03 1.32 -0.84
C GLY A 200 -15.32 2.39 -1.66
N PRO A 201 -15.95 3.56 -1.85
CA PRO A 201 -15.40 4.59 -2.73
C PRO A 201 -14.16 5.29 -2.17
N ASP A 202 -14.05 5.42 -0.85
CA ASP A 202 -12.99 6.20 -0.18
C ASP A 202 -12.84 5.85 1.31
N LEU A 203 -11.86 6.49 1.96
CA LEU A 203 -11.60 6.36 3.39
C LEU A 203 -12.76 6.82 4.27
N GLY A 204 -13.56 7.80 3.84
CA GLY A 204 -14.73 8.27 4.58
C GLY A 204 -15.82 7.20 4.66
N ALA A 205 -16.08 6.51 3.56
CA ALA A 205 -16.99 5.37 3.52
C ALA A 205 -16.49 4.19 4.37
N LEU A 206 -15.18 3.94 4.37
CA LEU A 206 -14.53 2.97 5.25
C LEU A 206 -14.78 3.32 6.72
N LEU A 207 -14.54 4.56 7.12
CA LEU A 207 -14.77 5.01 8.49
C LEU A 207 -16.22 4.78 8.90
N ALA A 208 -17.18 5.18 8.05
CA ALA A 208 -18.60 4.98 8.32
C ALA A 208 -18.96 3.49 8.48
N CYS A 209 -18.36 2.61 7.68
CA CYS A 209 -18.53 1.17 7.76
C CYS A 209 -18.00 0.62 9.10
N LEU A 210 -16.78 0.98 9.48
CA LEU A 210 -16.13 0.49 10.71
C LEU A 210 -16.81 1.01 11.98
N LEU A 211 -17.32 2.25 11.99
CA LEU A 211 -17.99 2.84 13.14
C LEU A 211 -19.38 2.25 13.42
N LYS A 212 -20.06 1.73 12.41
CA LYS A 212 -21.38 1.07 12.57
C LYS A 212 -21.29 -0.30 13.26
N GLY A 213 -20.09 -0.77 13.59
CA GLY A 213 -19.89 -2.04 14.31
C GLY A 213 -20.06 -3.29 13.43
N ASN A 214 -20.46 -3.12 12.20
CA ASN A 214 -20.66 -4.17 11.22
C ASN A 214 -19.69 -3.93 10.05
N GLY A 215 -18.52 -4.52 10.14
CA GLY A 215 -17.89 -4.88 8.88
C GLY A 215 -18.85 -5.86 8.16
N PRO A 216 -18.91 -5.87 6.81
CA PRO A 216 -19.85 -6.73 6.10
C PRO A 216 -19.75 -8.16 6.62
N GLU A 217 -20.92 -8.76 6.98
CA GLU A 217 -20.99 -10.20 7.20
C GLU A 217 -20.47 -10.89 5.95
N LYS A 218 -19.66 -11.94 6.14
CA LYS A 218 -19.24 -12.76 4.99
C LYS A 218 -20.49 -13.26 4.29
N ALA A 219 -20.64 -12.87 3.03
CA ALA A 219 -21.63 -13.47 2.14
C ALA A 219 -21.26 -14.93 1.85
#